data_5e6ed667e5ea47a38381364771e775a5
#
_entry.id   5e6ed667e5ea47a38381364771e775a5
#
_cell.length_a   1.000
_cell.length_b   1.000
_cell.length_c   1.000
_cell.angle_alpha   90.00
_cell.angle_beta   90.00
_cell.angle_gamma   90.00
#
_symmetry.space_group_name_H-M   'P 1'
#
loop_
_entity.id
_entity.type
_entity.pdbx_description
1 polymer ?
#
loop_
_entity_poly.entity_id
_entity_poly.type
_entity_poly.pdbx_seq_one_letter_code
_entity_poly.pdbx_strand_id
1 'polypeptide(L)'
;MWELRLYIAGQTPKSILALQNITKYCKEHLQGKYSIEVVDLLKNPQLAEGDQIFAIPTLVRKFPEPLRKIIGDLSNEERVLVGLNIRPITNNKV
;
A
#
# COMPACT_ATOMS: atom_id res chain seq x y z
N MET A 1 -12.45 3.70 -8.04
CA MET A 1 -11.03 4.08 -7.88
C MET A 1 -10.48 3.49 -6.60
N TRP A 2 -9.25 3.01 -6.64
CA TRP A 2 -8.60 2.46 -5.46
C TRP A 2 -7.97 3.57 -4.65
N GLU A 3 -8.17 3.55 -3.34
CA GLU A 3 -7.57 4.53 -2.44
C GLU A 3 -6.69 3.79 -1.44
N LEU A 4 -5.41 4.04 -1.53
CA LEU A 4 -4.41 3.39 -0.70
C LEU A 4 -3.71 4.44 0.16
N ARG A 5 -3.35 4.05 1.37
CA ARG A 5 -2.63 4.92 2.28
C ARG A 5 -1.46 4.16 2.86
N LEU A 6 -0.25 4.72 2.70
CA LEU A 6 0.96 4.11 3.23
C LEU A 6 1.43 4.90 4.43
N TYR A 7 1.45 4.22 5.58
CA TYR A 7 1.93 4.82 6.83
C TYR A 7 3.40 4.54 7.01
N ILE A 8 4.18 5.59 7.19
CA ILE A 8 5.62 5.50 7.42
C ILE A 8 6.00 6.32 8.65
N ALA A 9 7.23 6.15 9.12
CA ALA A 9 7.79 6.97 10.19
C ALA A 9 9.15 7.45 9.70
N GLY A 10 9.15 8.55 8.95
CA GLY A 10 10.35 9.08 8.31
C GLY A 10 10.71 8.26 7.07
N GLN A 11 11.80 8.68 6.44
CA GLN A 11 12.24 8.04 5.19
C GLN A 11 13.32 7.00 5.48
N THR A 12 12.89 5.87 6.01
CA THR A 12 13.78 4.73 6.19
C THR A 12 13.89 3.94 4.90
N PRO A 13 14.96 3.13 4.74
CA PRO A 13 15.07 2.29 3.53
C PRO A 13 13.85 1.41 3.33
N LYS A 14 13.29 0.88 4.40
CA LYS A 14 12.13 0.00 4.30
C LYS A 14 10.89 0.76 3.84
N SER A 15 10.71 1.99 4.33
CA SER A 15 9.57 2.82 3.92
C SER A 15 9.69 3.25 2.46
N ILE A 16 10.90 3.62 2.04
CA ILE A 16 11.14 3.99 0.65
C ILE A 16 10.84 2.81 -0.26
N LEU A 17 11.30 1.62 0.13
CA LEU A 17 11.07 0.42 -0.66
C LEU A 17 9.59 0.09 -0.75
N ALA A 18 8.85 0.26 0.36
CA ALA A 18 7.42 0.01 0.36
C ALA A 18 6.70 0.92 -0.64
N LEU A 19 7.06 2.20 -0.67
CA LEU A 19 6.44 3.14 -1.61
C LEU A 19 6.77 2.78 -3.04
N GLN A 20 8.02 2.43 -3.32
CA GLN A 20 8.42 2.02 -4.66
C GLN A 20 7.65 0.78 -5.11
N ASN A 21 7.54 -0.19 -4.23
CA ASN A 21 6.87 -1.44 -4.57
C ASN A 21 5.38 -1.23 -4.85
N ILE A 22 4.68 -0.52 -3.96
CA ILE A 22 3.24 -0.33 -4.18
C ILE A 22 2.97 0.52 -5.42
N THR A 23 3.81 1.50 -5.68
CA THR A 23 3.66 2.31 -6.88
C THR A 23 3.80 1.46 -8.13
N LYS A 24 4.79 0.56 -8.13
CA LYS A 24 5.00 -0.34 -9.25
C LYS A 24 3.81 -1.24 -9.48
N TYR A 25 3.30 -1.86 -8.41
CA TYR A 25 2.17 -2.79 -8.53
C TYR A 25 0.92 -2.08 -9.03
N CYS A 26 0.66 -0.88 -8.54
CA CYS A 26 -0.50 -0.13 -8.97
C CYS A 26 -0.41 0.26 -10.44
N LYS A 27 0.78 0.66 -10.89
CA LYS A 27 0.97 0.98 -12.30
C LYS A 27 0.72 -0.23 -13.18
N GLU A 28 1.16 -1.40 -12.73
CA GLU A 28 1.06 -2.62 -13.52
C GLU A 28 -0.36 -3.19 -13.54
N HIS A 29 -1.11 -3.04 -12.45
CA HIS A 29 -2.34 -3.79 -12.29
C HIS A 29 -3.61 -2.97 -12.14
N LEU A 30 -3.53 -1.68 -11.85
CA LEU A 30 -4.71 -0.86 -11.61
C LEU A 30 -5.01 0.16 -12.71
N GLN A 31 -4.18 0.23 -13.74
CA GLN A 31 -4.44 1.03 -14.95
C GLN A 31 -4.77 2.49 -14.64
N GLY A 32 -4.02 3.07 -13.71
CA GLY A 32 -4.21 4.47 -13.35
C GLY A 32 -5.40 4.76 -12.46
N LYS A 33 -6.19 3.75 -12.11
CA LYS A 33 -7.40 3.96 -11.31
C LYS A 33 -7.10 3.79 -9.82
N TYR A 34 -6.16 4.59 -9.33
CA TYR A 34 -5.74 4.51 -7.93
C TYR A 34 -5.17 5.84 -7.48
N SER A 35 -5.15 6.00 -6.16
CA SER A 35 -4.39 7.06 -5.52
C SER A 35 -3.63 6.46 -4.33
N ILE A 36 -2.44 6.97 -4.09
CA ILE A 36 -1.62 6.56 -2.96
C ILE A 36 -1.31 7.79 -2.13
N GLU A 37 -1.77 7.80 -0.89
CA GLU A 37 -1.45 8.85 0.07
C GLU A 37 -0.38 8.33 1.02
N VAL A 38 0.68 9.10 1.23
CA VAL A 38 1.73 8.75 2.17
C VAL A 38 1.53 9.58 3.43
N VAL A 39 1.43 8.90 4.58
CA VAL A 39 1.26 9.55 5.87
C VAL A 39 2.50 9.29 6.71
N ASP A 40 3.21 10.36 7.04
CA ASP A 40 4.41 10.28 7.88
C ASP A 40 3.99 10.49 9.34
N LEU A 41 4.08 9.42 10.12
CA LEU A 41 3.64 9.46 11.52
C LEU A 41 4.60 10.22 12.42
N LEU A 42 5.80 10.55 11.95
CA LEU A 42 6.66 11.48 12.68
C LEU A 42 6.09 12.89 12.66
N LYS A 43 5.38 13.24 11.59
CA LYS A 43 4.77 14.56 11.46
C LYS A 43 3.35 14.59 12.02
N ASN A 44 2.62 13.50 11.88
CA ASN A 44 1.21 13.42 12.26
C ASN A 44 0.92 12.13 13.01
N PRO A 45 1.48 11.97 14.21
CA PRO A 45 1.35 10.70 14.93
C PRO A 45 -0.09 10.34 15.28
N GLN A 46 -0.97 11.33 15.43
CA GLN A 46 -2.35 11.07 15.78
C GLN A 46 -3.12 10.31 14.69
N LEU A 47 -2.61 10.33 13.46
CA LEU A 47 -3.32 9.66 12.37
C LEU A 47 -3.20 8.13 12.46
N ALA A 48 -2.27 7.62 13.27
CA ALA A 48 -2.15 6.18 13.45
C ALA A 48 -3.37 5.59 14.14
N GLU A 49 -4.04 6.36 15.00
CA GLU A 49 -5.17 5.86 15.78
C GLU A 49 -6.38 5.56 14.90
N GLY A 50 -6.62 6.40 13.90
CA GLY A 50 -7.80 6.25 13.06
C GLY A 50 -7.84 4.92 12.33
N ASP A 51 -6.71 4.46 11.80
CA ASP A 51 -6.63 3.21 11.08
C ASP A 51 -6.01 2.09 11.93
N GLN A 52 -5.78 2.34 13.21
CA GLN A 52 -5.23 1.35 14.14
C GLN A 52 -3.90 0.79 13.64
N ILE A 53 -2.94 1.68 13.42
CA ILE A 53 -1.62 1.31 12.88
C ILE A 53 -0.70 0.98 14.05
N PHE A 54 -0.18 -0.25 14.06
CA PHE A 54 0.69 -0.74 15.13
C PHE A 54 2.09 -1.08 14.65
N ALA A 55 2.35 -0.97 13.36
CA ALA A 55 3.65 -1.29 12.77
C ALA A 55 3.91 -0.38 11.59
N ILE A 56 5.19 -0.19 11.23
CA ILE A 56 5.61 0.67 10.14
C ILE A 56 6.63 -0.06 9.30
N PRO A 57 6.54 0.00 7.97
CA PRO A 57 5.47 0.60 7.18
C PRO A 57 4.23 -0.28 7.13
N THR A 58 3.07 0.34 7.02
CA THR A 58 1.81 -0.39 6.85
C THR A 58 1.03 0.25 5.71
N LEU A 59 0.58 -0.58 4.79
CA LEU A 59 -0.26 -0.15 3.69
C LEU A 59 -1.71 -0.47 4.02
N VAL A 60 -2.59 0.51 3.83
CA VAL A 60 -4.01 0.35 4.09
C VAL A 60 -4.77 0.59 2.79
N ARG A 61 -5.64 -0.35 2.43
CA ARG A 61 -6.59 -0.13 1.35
C ARG A 61 -7.84 0.49 1.97
N LYS A 62 -8.03 1.78 1.72
CA LYS A 62 -9.20 2.51 2.23
C LYS A 62 -10.42 2.25 1.37
N PHE A 63 -10.23 2.10 0.07
CA PHE A 63 -11.31 1.83 -0.85
C PHE A 63 -10.76 0.98 -2.01
N PRO A 64 -11.47 -0.01 -2.52
CA PRO A 64 -12.83 -0.41 -2.14
C PRO A 64 -12.86 -1.11 -0.79
N GLU A 65 -14.02 -1.05 -0.15
CA GLU A 65 -14.21 -1.76 1.11
C GLU A 65 -14.29 -3.25 0.88
N PRO A 66 -13.94 -4.07 1.86
CA PRO A 66 -13.56 -3.70 3.23
C PRO A 66 -12.13 -3.22 3.31
N LEU A 67 -11.83 -2.49 4.41
CA LEU A 67 -10.48 -2.04 4.68
C LEU A 67 -9.55 -3.23 4.85
N ARG A 68 -8.35 -3.12 4.26
CA ARG A 68 -7.33 -4.17 4.36
C ARG A 68 -5.99 -3.53 4.70
N LYS A 69 -5.16 -4.28 5.42
CA LYS A 69 -3.85 -3.80 5.85
C LYS A 69 -2.78 -4.82 5.51
N ILE A 70 -1.62 -4.33 5.08
CA ILE A 70 -0.44 -5.16 4.85
C ILE A 70 0.75 -4.47 5.49
N ILE A 71 1.50 -5.22 6.28
CA ILE A 71 2.66 -4.70 7.00
C ILE A 71 3.92 -5.13 6.27
N GLY A 72 4.90 -4.21 6.20
CA GLY A 72 6.22 -4.51 5.69
C GLY A 72 6.58 -3.70 4.46
N ASP A 73 7.68 -4.09 3.82
CA ASP A 73 8.24 -3.36 2.69
C ASP A 73 7.56 -3.68 1.36
N LEU A 74 6.59 -4.57 1.36
CA LEU A 74 5.76 -4.92 0.21
C LEU A 74 6.57 -5.58 -0.91
N SER A 75 7.68 -6.23 -0.58
CA SER A 75 8.55 -6.82 -1.59
C SER A 75 7.98 -8.08 -2.23
N ASN A 76 7.06 -8.75 -1.56
CA ASN A 76 6.43 -9.96 -2.11
C ASN A 76 5.16 -9.54 -2.87
N GLU A 77 5.29 -9.42 -4.17
CA GLU A 77 4.20 -8.92 -5.01
C GLU A 77 2.94 -9.77 -4.90
N GLU A 78 3.09 -11.09 -4.95
CA GLU A 78 1.93 -11.98 -4.89
C GLU A 78 1.17 -11.80 -3.59
N ARG A 79 1.89 -11.69 -2.48
CA ARG A 79 1.26 -11.49 -1.18
C ARG A 79 0.51 -10.18 -1.11
N VAL A 80 1.07 -9.13 -1.71
CA VAL A 80 0.43 -7.82 -1.73
C VAL A 80 -0.84 -7.85 -2.57
N LEU A 81 -0.76 -8.44 -3.76
CA LEU A 81 -1.92 -8.50 -4.64
C LEU A 81 -3.05 -9.31 -4.02
N VAL A 82 -2.71 -10.45 -3.42
CA VAL A 82 -3.71 -11.27 -2.74
C VAL A 82 -4.29 -10.53 -1.53
N GLY A 83 -3.41 -9.92 -0.72
CA GLY A 83 -3.85 -9.22 0.49
C GLY A 83 -4.74 -8.03 0.20
N LEU A 84 -4.51 -7.33 -0.90
CA LEU A 84 -5.35 -6.20 -1.31
C LEU A 84 -6.50 -6.62 -2.22
N ASN A 85 -6.55 -7.89 -2.58
CA ASN A 85 -7.55 -8.41 -3.51
C ASN A 85 -7.49 -7.70 -4.86
N ILE A 86 -6.28 -7.50 -5.33
CA ILE A 86 -6.04 -6.94 -6.67
C ILE A 86 -5.85 -8.10 -7.63
N ARG A 87 -6.62 -8.11 -8.72
CA ARG A 87 -6.45 -9.12 -9.76
C ARG A 87 -5.30 -8.70 -10.66
N PRO A 88 -4.24 -9.52 -10.76
CA PRO A 88 -3.13 -9.15 -11.61
C PRO A 88 -3.55 -9.07 -13.06
N ILE A 89 -3.03 -8.06 -13.75
CA ILE A 89 -3.15 -7.99 -15.20
C ILE A 89 -1.94 -8.70 -15.76
N THR A 90 -2.19 -9.71 -16.57
CA THR A 90 -1.09 -10.45 -17.18
C THR A 90 -1.13 -10.28 -18.67
N ASN A 91 0.04 -10.30 -19.29
CA ASN A 91 0.17 -10.29 -20.73
C ASN A 91 0.31 -11.70 -21.27
N ASN A 92 0.08 -12.66 -20.44
CA ASN A 92 0.23 -14.04 -20.80
C ASN A 92 -0.86 -14.46 -21.74
N LYS A 93 -0.51 -14.73 -22.96
CA LYS A 93 -1.44 -15.19 -23.96
C LYS A 93 -1.23 -16.65 -24.20
N VAL A 94 -2.24 -17.37 -23.99
CA VAL A 94 -2.14 -18.79 -24.21
C VAL A 94 -3.10 -19.21 -25.28
#